data_dd280d7465ae9fe57ee47bd5f210a257
#
_entry.id   dd280d7465ae9fe57ee47bd5f210a257
#
_cell.length_a   1.000
_cell.length_b   1.000
_cell.length_c   1.000
_cell.angle_alpha   90.00
_cell.angle_beta   90.00
_cell.angle_gamma   90.00
#
_symmetry.space_group_name_H-M   'P 1'
#
loop_
_entity.id
_entity.type
_entity.pdbx_description
1 polymer ?
#
loop_
_entity_poly.entity_id
_entity_poly.type
_entity_poly.pdbx_seq_one_letter_code
_entity_poly.pdbx_strand_id
1 'polypeptide(L)'
;ALELILLLVMIFARRKKAVGYPLMFAFMLVSGATLHPLIGYYISVIGAAAVWKAFMLAVVSFSGVAIYAARTKEDFSFLGGFLMLGLFALLGLLIIQWFIPFSSIGQMGVAALGILIFLGFTIYDINRLARYGFTEADIPMIVVNIYLDFINLFVYILRFFASDED
;
A
#
# COMPACT_ATOMS: atom_id res chain seq x y z
N ALA A 1 -0.95 -9.06 13.04
CA ALA A 1 -1.13 -10.54 12.95
C ALA A 1 -2.44 -10.91 12.26
N LEU A 2 -3.61 -10.39 12.71
CA LEU A 2 -4.93 -10.75 12.14
C LEU A 2 -5.07 -10.39 10.65
N GLU A 3 -4.56 -9.24 10.21
CA GLU A 3 -4.57 -8.83 8.79
C GLU A 3 -3.81 -9.80 7.89
N LEU A 4 -2.64 -10.29 8.32
CA LEU A 4 -1.88 -11.28 7.58
C LEU A 4 -2.62 -12.61 7.47
N ILE A 5 -3.29 -13.03 8.54
CA ILE A 5 -4.11 -14.23 8.53
C ILE A 5 -5.27 -14.08 7.54
N LEU A 6 -5.97 -12.94 7.58
CA LEU A 6 -7.08 -12.67 6.66
C LEU A 6 -6.60 -12.62 5.20
N LEU A 7 -5.46 -11.98 4.92
CA LEU A 7 -4.84 -11.99 3.59
C LEU A 7 -4.52 -13.40 3.10
N LEU A 8 -3.88 -14.22 3.94
CA LEU A 8 -3.57 -15.60 3.60
C LEU A 8 -4.84 -16.40 3.32
N VAL A 9 -5.86 -16.27 4.19
CA VAL A 9 -7.15 -16.93 3.97
C VAL A 9 -7.79 -16.48 2.66
N MET A 10 -7.73 -15.19 2.32
CA MET A 10 -8.25 -14.68 1.04
C MET A 10 -7.50 -15.26 -0.16
N ILE A 11 -6.17 -15.38 -0.09
CA ILE A 11 -5.35 -15.98 -1.16
C ILE A 11 -5.77 -17.43 -1.40
N PHE A 12 -6.00 -18.22 -0.34
CA PHE A 12 -6.44 -19.61 -0.46
C PHE A 12 -7.92 -19.74 -0.85
N ALA A 13 -8.77 -18.79 -0.45
CA ALA A 13 -10.21 -18.79 -0.73
C ALA A 13 -10.58 -18.16 -2.10
N ARG A 14 -9.60 -17.70 -2.90
CA ARG A 14 -9.78 -16.98 -4.19
C ARG A 14 -10.83 -17.55 -5.14
N ARG A 15 -11.09 -18.86 -5.08
CA ARG A 15 -11.99 -19.55 -6.01
C ARG A 15 -13.45 -19.62 -5.56
N LYS A 16 -13.79 -19.13 -4.35
CA LYS A 16 -15.14 -19.22 -3.79
C LYS A 16 -15.73 -17.82 -3.58
N LYS A 17 -16.57 -17.35 -4.50
CA LYS A 17 -17.27 -16.05 -4.41
C LYS A 17 -17.93 -15.81 -3.04
N ALA A 18 -18.62 -16.82 -2.51
CA ALA A 18 -19.36 -16.73 -1.25
C ALA A 18 -18.48 -16.41 -0.02
N VAL A 19 -17.17 -16.68 -0.10
CA VAL A 19 -16.20 -16.45 0.98
C VAL A 19 -15.36 -15.18 0.74
N GLY A 20 -15.15 -14.82 -0.53
CA GLY A 20 -14.29 -13.70 -0.90
C GLY A 20 -14.79 -12.33 -0.41
N TYR A 21 -16.06 -12.02 -0.60
CA TYR A 21 -16.64 -10.73 -0.20
C TYR A 21 -16.67 -10.53 1.33
N PRO A 22 -17.17 -11.48 2.14
CA PRO A 22 -17.11 -11.35 3.60
C PRO A 22 -15.69 -11.18 4.13
N LEU A 23 -14.71 -11.90 3.58
CA LEU A 23 -13.31 -11.76 3.96
C LEU A 23 -12.72 -10.40 3.57
N MET A 24 -13.08 -9.87 2.40
CA MET A 24 -12.70 -8.53 1.97
C MET A 24 -13.20 -7.46 2.96
N PHE A 25 -14.48 -7.51 3.33
CA PHE A 25 -15.04 -6.57 4.31
C PHE A 25 -14.39 -6.73 5.69
N ALA A 26 -14.20 -7.96 6.15
CA ALA A 26 -13.52 -8.23 7.41
C ALA A 26 -12.09 -7.67 7.40
N PHE A 27 -11.35 -7.86 6.31
CA PHE A 27 -10.01 -7.31 6.15
C PHE A 27 -10.01 -5.78 6.22
N MET A 28 -10.91 -5.11 5.50
CA MET A 28 -10.99 -3.66 5.50
C MET A 28 -11.36 -3.09 6.87
N LEU A 29 -12.27 -3.74 7.60
CA LEU A 29 -12.63 -3.34 8.96
C LEU A 29 -11.44 -3.46 9.93
N VAL A 30 -10.73 -4.58 9.89
CA VAL A 30 -9.53 -4.80 10.73
C VAL A 30 -8.44 -3.81 10.37
N SER A 31 -8.19 -3.60 9.08
CA SER A 31 -7.19 -2.64 8.61
C SER A 31 -7.52 -1.21 9.01
N GLY A 32 -8.80 -0.80 8.92
CA GLY A 32 -9.24 0.50 9.42
C GLY A 32 -9.05 0.67 10.93
N ALA A 33 -9.34 -0.38 11.70
CA ALA A 33 -9.14 -0.38 13.15
C ALA A 33 -7.65 -0.28 13.54
N THR A 34 -6.75 -0.89 12.78
CA THR A 34 -5.28 -0.80 13.00
C THR A 34 -4.69 0.52 12.52
N LEU A 35 -5.29 1.13 11.50
CA LEU A 35 -4.90 2.46 11.03
C LEU A 35 -5.22 3.58 12.03
N HIS A 36 -6.31 3.46 12.79
CA HIS A 36 -6.75 4.49 13.71
C HIS A 36 -5.66 4.91 14.74
N PRO A 37 -5.05 3.99 15.52
CA PRO A 37 -3.97 4.37 16.45
C PRO A 37 -2.72 4.87 15.72
N LEU A 38 -2.43 4.39 14.52
CA LEU A 38 -1.30 4.87 13.72
C LEU A 38 -1.49 6.32 13.29
N ILE A 39 -2.68 6.68 12.81
CA ILE A 39 -3.02 8.07 12.46
C ILE A 39 -2.96 8.96 13.70
N GLY A 40 -3.50 8.50 14.84
CA GLY A 40 -3.43 9.22 16.11
C GLY A 40 -1.98 9.52 16.53
N TYR A 41 -1.08 8.55 16.37
CA TYR A 41 0.35 8.74 16.60
C TYR A 41 0.92 9.85 15.70
N TYR A 42 0.68 9.79 14.38
CA TYR A 42 1.19 10.83 13.47
C TYR A 42 0.57 12.21 13.73
N ILE A 43 -0.70 12.29 14.10
CA ILE A 43 -1.30 13.56 14.53
C ILE A 43 -0.55 14.15 15.72
N SER A 44 -0.11 13.33 16.66
CA SER A 44 0.63 13.79 17.84
C SER A 44 2.08 14.22 17.52
N VAL A 45 2.69 13.65 16.47
CA VAL A 45 4.09 13.91 16.08
C VAL A 45 4.19 15.10 15.12
N ILE A 46 3.42 15.10 14.03
CA ILE A 46 3.53 16.09 12.94
C ILE A 46 2.30 17.01 12.84
N GLY A 47 1.30 16.80 13.68
CA GLY A 47 0.07 17.60 13.69
C GLY A 47 -0.97 17.17 12.64
N ALA A 48 -2.24 17.47 12.92
CA ALA A 48 -3.37 17.10 12.06
C ALA A 48 -3.29 17.72 10.65
N ALA A 49 -2.77 18.94 10.53
CA ALA A 49 -2.63 19.60 9.24
C ALA A 49 -1.63 18.90 8.32
N ALA A 50 -0.51 18.39 8.85
CA ALA A 50 0.47 17.63 8.08
C ALA A 50 -0.09 16.25 7.67
N VAL A 51 -0.81 15.58 8.58
CA VAL A 51 -1.50 14.31 8.25
C VAL A 51 -2.51 14.50 7.13
N TRP A 52 -3.28 15.60 7.15
CA TRP A 52 -4.22 15.93 6.08
C TRP A 52 -3.52 16.20 4.74
N LYS A 53 -2.40 16.94 4.76
CA LYS A 53 -1.58 17.17 3.55
C LYS A 53 -1.04 15.86 2.99
N ALA A 54 -0.54 14.96 3.85
CA ALA A 54 -0.08 13.63 3.45
C ALA A 54 -1.19 12.81 2.80
N PHE A 55 -2.40 12.84 3.36
CA PHE A 55 -3.57 12.17 2.79
C PHE A 55 -3.93 12.73 1.41
N MET A 56 -4.00 14.05 1.25
CA MET A 56 -4.29 14.68 -0.03
C MET A 56 -3.20 14.38 -1.07
N LEU A 57 -1.93 14.35 -0.67
CA LEU A 57 -0.83 13.98 -1.55
C LEU A 57 -0.95 12.51 -1.99
N ALA A 58 -1.31 11.59 -1.09
CA ALA A 58 -1.58 10.20 -1.42
C ALA A 58 -2.72 10.08 -2.44
N VAL A 59 -3.84 10.76 -2.20
CA VAL A 59 -5.00 10.76 -3.12
C VAL A 59 -4.61 11.27 -4.51
N VAL A 60 -3.92 12.40 -4.60
CA VAL A 60 -3.53 13.00 -5.89
C VAL A 60 -2.54 12.11 -6.62
N SER A 61 -1.50 11.63 -5.93
CA SER A 61 -0.46 10.78 -6.52
C SER A 61 -1.04 9.44 -6.99
N PHE A 62 -1.81 8.78 -6.14
CA PHE A 62 -2.47 7.52 -6.47
C PHE A 62 -3.42 7.67 -7.66
N SER A 63 -4.30 8.68 -7.63
CA SER A 63 -5.27 8.92 -8.70
C SER A 63 -4.60 9.25 -10.03
N GLY A 64 -3.57 10.09 -10.01
CA GLY A 64 -2.80 10.44 -11.21
C GLY A 64 -2.14 9.22 -11.84
N VAL A 65 -1.47 8.42 -11.03
CA VAL A 65 -0.80 7.19 -11.47
C VAL A 65 -1.81 6.14 -11.95
N ALA A 66 -2.94 5.97 -11.24
CA ALA A 66 -3.98 5.03 -11.62
C ALA A 66 -4.62 5.41 -12.98
N ILE A 67 -4.93 6.69 -13.20
CA ILE A 67 -5.45 7.19 -14.49
C ILE A 67 -4.45 6.96 -15.62
N TYR A 68 -3.17 7.23 -15.38
CA TYR A 68 -2.11 6.95 -16.36
C TYR A 68 -2.05 5.46 -16.68
N ALA A 69 -1.96 4.60 -15.66
CA ALA A 69 -1.85 3.15 -15.80
C ALA A 69 -3.05 2.52 -16.53
N ALA A 70 -4.25 3.06 -16.31
CA ALA A 70 -5.48 2.59 -16.97
C ALA A 70 -5.56 2.98 -18.45
N ARG A 71 -4.92 4.09 -18.85
CA ARG A 71 -5.03 4.65 -20.21
C ARG A 71 -3.83 4.39 -21.12
N THR A 72 -2.69 4.06 -20.53
CA THR A 72 -1.46 3.83 -21.31
C THR A 72 -1.57 2.59 -22.18
N LYS A 73 -0.89 2.63 -23.33
CA LYS A 73 -0.74 1.49 -24.22
C LYS A 73 0.44 0.59 -23.83
N GLU A 74 1.31 1.08 -22.95
CA GLU A 74 2.47 0.34 -22.46
C GLU A 74 2.04 -0.83 -21.57
N ASP A 75 2.78 -1.93 -21.63
CA ASP A 75 2.58 -3.09 -20.78
C ASP A 75 3.58 -3.08 -19.62
N PHE A 76 3.06 -2.90 -18.40
CA PHE A 76 3.87 -2.86 -17.18
C PHE A 76 3.94 -4.21 -16.45
N SER A 77 3.54 -5.32 -17.07
CA SER A 77 3.59 -6.66 -16.42
C SER A 77 5.00 -7.07 -15.99
N PHE A 78 6.05 -6.57 -16.67
CA PHE A 78 7.44 -6.84 -16.30
C PHE A 78 7.83 -6.27 -14.92
N LEU A 79 7.12 -5.25 -14.42
CA LEU A 79 7.39 -4.65 -13.11
C LEU A 79 7.09 -5.60 -11.94
N GLY A 80 6.21 -6.59 -12.11
CA GLY A 80 5.76 -7.44 -11.01
C GLY A 80 6.89 -8.11 -10.24
N GLY A 81 7.87 -8.69 -10.94
CA GLY A 81 9.04 -9.31 -10.30
C GLY A 81 9.94 -8.29 -9.61
N PHE A 82 10.19 -7.15 -10.26
CA PHE A 82 11.02 -6.08 -9.69
C PHE A 82 10.39 -5.47 -8.43
N LEU A 83 9.09 -5.19 -8.47
CA LEU A 83 8.35 -4.65 -7.34
C LEU A 83 8.29 -5.62 -6.16
N MET A 84 8.15 -6.92 -6.44
CA MET A 84 8.19 -7.95 -5.41
C MET A 84 9.56 -7.99 -4.72
N LEU A 85 10.66 -7.93 -5.46
CA LEU A 85 12.00 -7.82 -4.89
C LEU A 85 12.15 -6.53 -4.07
N GLY A 86 11.65 -5.41 -4.57
CA GLY A 86 11.63 -4.13 -3.86
C GLY A 86 10.85 -4.21 -2.54
N LEU A 87 9.71 -4.90 -2.54
CA LEU A 87 8.91 -5.12 -1.33
C LEU A 87 9.67 -5.97 -0.30
N PHE A 88 10.32 -7.05 -0.72
CA PHE A 88 11.16 -7.85 0.19
C PHE A 88 12.34 -7.04 0.74
N ALA A 89 12.99 -6.22 -0.09
CA ALA A 89 14.05 -5.33 0.37
C ALA A 89 13.52 -4.32 1.39
N LEU A 90 12.35 -3.73 1.14
CA LEU A 90 11.71 -2.79 2.06
C LEU A 90 11.35 -3.45 3.40
N LEU A 91 10.78 -4.66 3.37
CA LEU A 91 10.49 -5.44 4.58
C LEU A 91 11.78 -5.79 5.35
N GLY A 92 12.84 -6.13 4.64
CA GLY A 92 14.17 -6.36 5.23
C GLY A 92 14.71 -5.13 5.95
N LEU A 93 14.60 -3.94 5.33
CA LEU A 93 15.01 -2.67 5.94
C LEU A 93 14.17 -2.36 7.20
N LEU A 94 12.87 -2.63 7.18
CA LEU A 94 12.00 -2.44 8.35
C LEU A 94 12.38 -3.39 9.50
N ILE A 95 12.77 -4.63 9.21
CA ILE A 95 13.23 -5.58 10.21
C ILE A 95 14.59 -5.12 10.79
N ILE A 96 15.52 -4.70 9.92
CA ILE A 96 16.84 -4.20 10.36
C ILE A 96 16.69 -2.98 11.27
N GLN A 97 15.73 -2.08 10.97
CA GLN A 97 15.46 -0.89 11.76
C GLN A 97 15.05 -1.20 13.22
N TRP A 98 14.50 -2.38 13.51
CA TRP A 98 14.19 -2.79 14.88
C TRP A 98 15.46 -3.07 15.72
N PHE A 99 16.55 -3.48 15.06
CA PHE A 99 17.82 -3.81 15.74
C PHE A 99 18.82 -2.66 15.65
N ILE A 100 18.80 -1.92 14.55
CA ILE A 100 19.73 -0.82 14.26
C ILE A 100 18.90 0.39 13.85
N PRO A 101 18.66 1.35 14.77
CA PRO A 101 17.90 2.56 14.45
C PRO A 101 18.59 3.35 13.32
N PHE A 102 17.83 3.77 12.34
CA PHE A 102 18.31 4.60 11.25
C PHE A 102 18.28 6.09 11.67
N SER A 103 19.21 6.87 11.14
CA SER A 103 19.14 8.34 11.21
C SER A 103 17.90 8.88 10.50
N SER A 104 17.52 10.13 10.76
CA SER A 104 16.38 10.77 10.09
C SER A 104 16.48 10.69 8.56
N ILE A 105 17.68 10.94 8.01
CA ILE A 105 17.93 10.77 6.56
C ILE A 105 17.72 9.33 6.12
N GLY A 106 18.15 8.34 6.91
CA GLY A 106 17.92 6.93 6.61
C GLY A 106 16.44 6.56 6.63
N GLN A 107 15.68 7.05 7.60
CA GLN A 107 14.24 6.86 7.70
C GLN A 107 13.50 7.51 6.51
N MET A 108 13.88 8.72 6.13
CA MET A 108 13.37 9.42 4.95
C MET A 108 13.65 8.62 3.67
N GLY A 109 14.87 8.06 3.53
CA GLY A 109 15.23 7.19 2.41
C GLY A 109 14.36 5.94 2.30
N VAL A 110 14.11 5.26 3.42
CA VAL A 110 13.21 4.10 3.48
C VAL A 110 11.77 4.49 3.14
N ALA A 111 11.31 5.64 3.63
CA ALA A 111 9.98 6.15 3.31
C ALA A 111 9.83 6.49 1.81
N ALA A 112 10.81 7.17 1.23
CA ALA A 112 10.84 7.47 -0.21
C ALA A 112 10.83 6.20 -1.07
N LEU A 113 11.62 5.19 -0.69
CA LEU A 113 11.62 3.89 -1.36
C LEU A 113 10.23 3.23 -1.28
N GLY A 114 9.58 3.27 -0.12
CA GLY A 114 8.23 2.76 0.06
C GLY A 114 7.21 3.46 -0.84
N ILE A 115 7.27 4.79 -0.92
CA ILE A 115 6.42 5.58 -1.83
C ILE A 115 6.58 5.11 -3.28
N LEU A 116 7.83 4.98 -3.76
CA LEU A 116 8.11 4.54 -5.13
C LEU A 116 7.61 3.12 -5.41
N ILE A 117 7.80 2.19 -4.45
CA ILE A 117 7.34 0.81 -4.59
C ILE A 117 5.82 0.74 -4.68
N PHE A 118 5.08 1.45 -3.82
CA PHE A 118 3.61 1.38 -3.84
C PHE A 118 2.98 2.17 -4.98
N LEU A 119 3.59 3.24 -5.47
CA LEU A 119 3.22 3.85 -6.75
C LEU A 119 3.47 2.87 -7.91
N GLY A 120 4.58 2.13 -7.88
CA GLY A 120 4.88 1.08 -8.85
C GLY A 120 3.84 -0.05 -8.83
N PHE A 121 3.43 -0.53 -7.66
CA PHE A 121 2.35 -1.52 -7.53
C PHE A 121 1.02 -0.98 -8.06
N THR A 122 0.70 0.28 -7.79
CA THR A 122 -0.49 0.94 -8.35
C THR A 122 -0.46 0.91 -9.89
N ILE A 123 0.69 1.24 -10.51
CA ILE A 123 0.85 1.14 -11.97
C ILE A 123 0.62 -0.30 -12.43
N TYR A 124 1.28 -1.24 -11.79
CA TYR A 124 1.23 -2.66 -12.16
C TYR A 124 -0.19 -3.22 -12.04
N ASP A 125 -0.85 -3.02 -10.91
CA ASP A 125 -2.17 -3.62 -10.63
C ASP A 125 -3.26 -3.01 -11.51
N ILE A 126 -3.29 -1.68 -11.65
CA ILE A 126 -4.28 -0.98 -12.49
C ILE A 126 -4.03 -1.27 -13.98
N ASN A 127 -2.79 -1.26 -14.44
CA ASN A 127 -2.46 -1.58 -15.82
C ASN A 127 -2.85 -3.02 -16.17
N ARG A 128 -2.53 -3.96 -15.30
CA ARG A 128 -2.90 -5.37 -15.46
C ARG A 128 -4.43 -5.55 -15.53
N LEU A 129 -5.15 -4.87 -14.63
CA LEU A 129 -6.62 -4.89 -14.62
C LEU A 129 -7.21 -4.34 -15.91
N ALA A 130 -6.70 -3.21 -16.40
CA ALA A 130 -7.18 -2.56 -17.62
C ALA A 130 -6.90 -3.39 -18.89
N ARG A 131 -5.77 -4.12 -18.92
CA ARG A 131 -5.34 -4.87 -20.11
C ARG A 131 -5.91 -6.28 -20.19
N TYR A 132 -5.93 -7.00 -19.08
CA TYR A 132 -6.29 -8.42 -19.05
C TYR A 132 -7.68 -8.70 -18.53
N GLY A 133 -8.33 -7.68 -17.96
CA GLY A 133 -9.65 -7.83 -17.36
C GLY A 133 -9.64 -8.67 -16.09
N PHE A 134 -10.82 -9.07 -15.66
CA PHE A 134 -11.03 -9.84 -14.43
C PHE A 134 -12.34 -10.63 -14.48
N THR A 135 -12.45 -11.63 -13.63
CA THR A 135 -13.68 -12.35 -13.36
C THR A 135 -14.32 -11.82 -12.05
N GLU A 136 -15.62 -12.07 -11.85
CA GLU A 136 -16.27 -11.69 -10.60
C GLU A 136 -15.63 -12.34 -9.35
N ALA A 137 -15.02 -13.51 -9.50
CA ALA A 137 -14.33 -14.18 -8.39
C ALA A 137 -13.03 -13.47 -7.98
N ASP A 138 -12.45 -12.66 -8.88
CA ASP A 138 -11.21 -11.92 -8.62
C ASP A 138 -11.47 -10.58 -7.91
N ILE A 139 -12.70 -10.05 -7.98
CA ILE A 139 -13.04 -8.71 -7.47
C ILE A 139 -12.60 -8.50 -6.02
N PRO A 140 -12.90 -9.38 -5.05
CA PRO A 140 -12.50 -9.14 -3.66
C PRO A 140 -11.00 -8.98 -3.48
N MET A 141 -10.21 -9.77 -4.18
CA MET A 141 -8.75 -9.69 -4.10
C MET A 141 -8.19 -8.44 -4.80
N ILE A 142 -8.76 -8.06 -5.93
CA ILE A 142 -8.40 -6.83 -6.65
C ILE A 142 -8.65 -5.62 -5.77
N VAL A 143 -9.81 -5.54 -5.13
CA VAL A 143 -10.17 -4.43 -4.24
C VAL A 143 -9.19 -4.35 -3.07
N VAL A 144 -8.84 -5.48 -2.46
CA VAL A 144 -7.87 -5.51 -1.35
C VAL A 144 -6.48 -5.07 -1.82
N ASN A 145 -6.01 -5.52 -2.98
CA ASN A 145 -4.70 -5.12 -3.52
C ASN A 145 -4.64 -3.60 -3.74
N ILE A 146 -5.63 -3.04 -4.45
CA ILE A 146 -5.70 -1.59 -4.71
C ILE A 146 -5.80 -0.79 -3.40
N TYR A 147 -6.58 -1.28 -2.43
CA TYR A 147 -6.68 -0.69 -1.10
C TYR A 147 -5.33 -0.70 -0.38
N LEU A 148 -4.60 -1.82 -0.41
CA LEU A 148 -3.28 -1.94 0.21
C LEU A 148 -2.25 -1.01 -0.44
N ASP A 149 -2.27 -0.87 -1.75
CA ASP A 149 -1.39 0.07 -2.47
C ASP A 149 -1.62 1.49 -1.98
N PHE A 150 -2.88 1.92 -1.89
CA PHE A 150 -3.23 3.25 -1.41
C PHE A 150 -2.85 3.47 0.06
N ILE A 151 -3.21 2.53 0.94
CA ILE A 151 -2.94 2.68 2.39
C ILE A 151 -1.45 2.67 2.67
N ASN A 152 -0.69 1.78 2.04
CA ASN A 152 0.76 1.76 2.23
C ASN A 152 1.42 3.02 1.67
N LEU A 153 0.99 3.51 0.50
CA LEU A 153 1.43 4.79 -0.04
C LEU A 153 1.21 5.92 0.97
N PHE A 154 0.01 6.03 1.52
CA PHE A 154 -0.32 7.03 2.53
C PHE A 154 0.55 6.93 3.77
N VAL A 155 0.73 5.71 4.32
CA VAL A 155 1.58 5.49 5.50
C VAL A 155 3.04 5.86 5.22
N TYR A 156 3.58 5.57 4.04
CA TYR A 156 4.95 5.96 3.71
C TYR A 156 5.11 7.46 3.48
N ILE A 157 4.10 8.16 2.97
CA ILE A 157 4.09 9.63 2.92
C ILE A 157 4.06 10.22 4.34
N LEU A 158 3.27 9.66 5.26
CA LEU A 158 3.28 10.07 6.67
C LEU A 158 4.65 9.87 7.31
N ARG A 159 5.30 8.72 7.07
CA ARG A 159 6.66 8.45 7.55
C ARG A 159 7.66 9.44 6.99
N PHE A 160 7.56 9.77 5.71
CA PHE A 160 8.43 10.74 5.07
C PHE A 160 8.31 12.10 5.73
N PHE A 161 7.11 12.60 5.97
CA PHE A 161 6.87 13.88 6.64
C PHE A 161 7.37 13.88 8.09
N ALA A 162 7.15 12.77 8.82
CA ALA A 162 7.62 12.65 10.19
C ALA A 162 9.16 12.62 10.29
N SER A 163 9.83 12.07 9.30
CA SER A 163 11.30 12.00 9.27
C SER A 163 11.95 13.34 8.90
N ASP A 164 11.22 14.28 8.33
CA ASP A 164 11.69 15.62 7.98
C ASP A 164 11.64 16.58 9.18
N GLU A 165 10.84 16.27 10.20
CA GLU A 165 10.71 17.10 11.41
C GLU A 165 11.69 16.70 12.55
N ASP A 166 12.38 15.55 12.44
CA ASP A 166 13.42 15.08 13.37
C ASP A 166 14.81 15.61 12.97
#